data_0ffaf3a4195a000925d188b39952c516
#
_entry.id   0ffaf3a4195a000925d188b39952c516
#
_cell.length_a   1.000
_cell.length_b   1.000
_cell.length_c   1.000
_cell.angle_alpha   90.00
_cell.angle_beta   90.00
_cell.angle_gamma   90.00
#
_symmetry.space_group_name_H-M   'P 1'
#
loop_
_entity.id
_entity.type
_entity.pdbx_description
1 polymer ?
#
loop_
_entity_poly.entity_id
_entity_poly.type
_entity_poly.pdbx_seq_one_letter_code
_entity_poly.pdbx_strand_id
1 'polypeptide(L)'
;MPRTTKSVTAKAKHKKVLTATKGQYGARSRLFRTAKQSNIKSLQYAFRDRKNKKRAFRALWIARINAGVRELGVSYSVLINSLAKKEIALDRKILSDIAISDNATFEKIVKKATS
;
A
#
# COMPACT_ATOMS: atom_id res chain seq x y z
N MET A 1 -34.36 -7.85 43.65
CA MET A 1 -33.28 -7.00 43.10
C MET A 1 -32.95 -7.47 41.67
N PRO A 2 -32.87 -6.59 40.69
CA PRO A 2 -32.47 -6.99 39.34
C PRO A 2 -31.01 -7.45 39.31
N ARG A 3 -30.74 -8.59 38.75
CA ARG A 3 -29.43 -9.23 38.71
C ARG A 3 -28.59 -8.66 37.55
N THR A 4 -27.51 -7.95 37.85
CA THR A 4 -26.58 -7.43 36.86
C THR A 4 -25.53 -8.50 36.48
N THR A 5 -25.91 -9.45 35.63
CA THR A 5 -25.06 -10.59 35.27
C THR A 5 -24.06 -10.31 34.12
N LYS A 6 -24.25 -9.24 33.34
CA LYS A 6 -23.46 -8.98 32.13
C LYS A 6 -22.75 -7.61 32.09
N SER A 7 -22.77 -6.84 33.18
CA SER A 7 -22.27 -5.46 33.18
C SER A 7 -20.76 -5.36 32.91
N VAL A 8 -19.97 -6.23 33.51
CA VAL A 8 -18.49 -6.23 33.36
C VAL A 8 -18.10 -6.57 31.93
N THR A 9 -18.69 -7.62 31.36
CA THR A 9 -18.40 -8.05 29.98
C THR A 9 -18.89 -7.03 28.94
N ALA A 10 -20.06 -6.42 29.15
CA ALA A 10 -20.58 -5.37 28.27
C ALA A 10 -19.69 -4.12 28.30
N LYS A 11 -19.27 -3.68 29.50
CA LYS A 11 -18.34 -2.57 29.67
C LYS A 11 -16.99 -2.82 28.99
N ALA A 12 -16.44 -4.02 29.11
CA ALA A 12 -15.20 -4.42 28.44
C ALA A 12 -15.33 -4.34 26.90
N LYS A 13 -16.44 -4.84 26.34
CA LYS A 13 -16.73 -4.75 24.90
C LYS A 13 -16.85 -3.30 24.42
N HIS A 14 -17.58 -2.45 25.18
CA HIS A 14 -17.69 -1.02 24.87
C HIS A 14 -16.35 -0.32 24.93
N LYS A 15 -15.56 -0.57 25.97
CA LYS A 15 -14.22 0.01 26.16
C LYS A 15 -13.28 -0.36 25.01
N LYS A 16 -13.32 -1.59 24.52
CA LYS A 16 -12.54 -2.04 23.37
C LYS A 16 -12.81 -1.19 22.12
N VAL A 17 -14.07 -0.92 21.82
CA VAL A 17 -14.46 -0.09 20.66
C VAL A 17 -14.02 1.37 20.87
N LEU A 18 -14.28 1.94 22.06
CA LEU A 18 -13.90 3.32 22.37
C LEU A 18 -12.38 3.52 22.37
N THR A 19 -11.61 2.52 22.78
CA THR A 19 -10.14 2.57 22.69
C THR A 19 -9.66 2.58 21.23
N ALA A 20 -10.30 1.78 20.36
CA ALA A 20 -9.96 1.74 18.93
C ALA A 20 -10.33 3.06 18.19
N THR A 21 -11.29 3.83 18.73
CA THR A 21 -11.72 5.12 18.16
C THR A 21 -11.18 6.34 18.90
N LYS A 22 -10.25 6.13 19.83
CA LYS A 22 -9.64 7.20 20.60
C LYS A 22 -9.00 8.25 19.68
N GLY A 23 -9.22 9.53 19.98
CA GLY A 23 -8.71 10.65 19.19
C GLY A 23 -9.59 11.07 18.01
N GLN A 24 -10.67 10.33 17.70
CA GLN A 24 -11.62 10.76 16.67
C GLN A 24 -12.48 11.92 17.12
N TYR A 25 -12.88 12.76 16.17
CA TYR A 25 -13.63 14.00 16.45
C TYR A 25 -14.99 13.74 17.09
N GLY A 26 -15.30 14.52 18.13
CA GLY A 26 -16.61 14.61 18.76
C GLY A 26 -17.11 13.29 19.37
N ALA A 27 -18.37 12.97 19.09
CA ALA A 27 -19.06 11.80 19.63
C ALA A 27 -18.45 10.44 19.19
N ARG A 28 -17.68 10.43 18.11
CA ARG A 28 -17.05 9.21 17.58
C ARG A 28 -16.03 8.60 18.53
N SER A 29 -15.42 9.39 19.41
CA SER A 29 -14.49 8.92 20.44
C SER A 29 -15.12 8.73 21.82
N ARG A 30 -16.35 9.20 22.04
CA ARG A 30 -17.00 9.24 23.36
C ARG A 30 -18.23 8.36 23.47
N LEU A 31 -19.08 8.34 22.45
CA LEU A 31 -20.34 7.59 22.44
C LEU A 31 -20.17 6.25 21.71
N PHE A 32 -20.46 5.15 22.40
CA PHE A 32 -20.29 3.80 21.86
C PHE A 32 -21.01 3.58 20.52
N ARG A 33 -22.25 4.08 20.36
CA ARG A 33 -23.06 3.89 19.14
C ARG A 33 -22.39 4.47 17.91
N THR A 34 -21.94 5.73 17.99
CA THR A 34 -21.23 6.43 16.92
C THR A 34 -19.81 5.91 16.75
N ALA A 35 -19.12 5.58 17.83
CA ALA A 35 -17.78 4.98 17.81
C ALA A 35 -17.78 3.63 17.08
N LYS A 36 -18.77 2.77 17.30
CA LYS A 36 -18.89 1.48 16.61
C LYS A 36 -19.00 1.66 15.10
N GLN A 37 -19.85 2.56 14.62
CA GLN A 37 -19.99 2.85 13.19
C GLN A 37 -18.70 3.41 12.61
N SER A 38 -18.06 4.34 13.30
CA SER A 38 -16.79 4.94 12.88
C SER A 38 -15.67 3.90 12.81
N ASN A 39 -15.59 2.98 13.77
CA ASN A 39 -14.62 1.89 13.75
C ASN A 39 -14.84 0.94 12.56
N ILE A 40 -16.09 0.58 12.26
CA ILE A 40 -16.42 -0.26 11.09
C ILE A 40 -15.96 0.43 9.81
N LYS A 41 -16.24 1.73 9.65
CA LYS A 41 -15.78 2.50 8.48
C LYS A 41 -14.26 2.58 8.39
N SER A 42 -13.58 2.80 9.50
CA SER A 42 -12.11 2.81 9.56
C SER A 42 -11.52 1.48 9.08
N LEU A 43 -12.07 0.36 9.50
CA LEU A 43 -11.62 -0.97 9.06
C LEU A 43 -11.89 -1.23 7.58
N GLN A 44 -13.04 -0.78 7.06
CA GLN A 44 -13.35 -0.86 5.63
C GLN A 44 -12.37 -0.03 4.79
N TYR A 45 -12.05 1.19 5.23
CA TYR A 45 -11.07 2.03 4.56
C TYR A 45 -9.66 1.44 4.65
N ALA A 46 -9.26 0.90 5.80
CA ALA A 46 -7.98 0.22 5.94
C ALA A 46 -7.85 -0.97 4.96
N PHE A 47 -8.91 -1.76 4.77
CA PHE A 47 -8.92 -2.84 3.79
C PHE A 47 -8.76 -2.32 2.35
N ARG A 48 -9.55 -1.32 1.97
CA ARG A 48 -9.46 -0.68 0.65
C ARG A 48 -8.09 -0.09 0.40
N ASP A 49 -7.57 0.65 1.35
CA ASP A 49 -6.35 1.44 1.19
C ASP A 49 -5.08 0.58 1.20
N ARG A 50 -5.11 -0.58 1.86
CA ARG A 50 -4.04 -1.58 1.67
C ARG A 50 -3.96 -2.09 0.22
N LYS A 51 -5.06 -2.22 -0.48
CA LYS A 51 -5.09 -2.55 -1.92
C LYS A 51 -4.65 -1.36 -2.77
N ASN A 52 -5.13 -0.17 -2.46
CA ASN A 52 -4.75 1.06 -3.16
C ASN A 52 -3.25 1.36 -3.02
N LYS A 53 -2.67 1.15 -1.84
CA LYS A 53 -1.23 1.32 -1.60
C LYS A 53 -0.38 0.49 -2.57
N LYS A 54 -0.73 -0.78 -2.77
CA LYS A 54 -0.01 -1.67 -3.72
C LYS A 54 -0.10 -1.14 -5.15
N ARG A 55 -1.27 -0.66 -5.58
CA ARG A 55 -1.46 -0.08 -6.92
C ARG A 55 -0.69 1.22 -7.10
N ALA A 56 -0.71 2.09 -6.10
CA ALA A 56 -0.01 3.37 -6.14
C ALA A 56 1.51 3.19 -6.22
N PHE A 57 2.09 2.29 -5.42
CA PHE A 57 3.51 1.99 -5.50
C PHE A 57 3.91 1.37 -6.83
N ARG A 58 3.10 0.46 -7.36
CA ARG A 58 3.38 -0.10 -8.70
C ARG A 58 3.36 0.97 -9.79
N ALA A 59 2.41 1.90 -9.77
CA ALA A 59 2.37 3.02 -10.70
C ALA A 59 3.62 3.92 -10.57
N LEU A 60 4.06 4.19 -9.34
CA LEU A 60 5.27 4.95 -9.06
C LEU A 60 6.53 4.27 -9.61
N TRP A 61 6.69 2.97 -9.39
CA TRP A 61 7.83 2.21 -9.93
C TRP A 61 7.85 2.23 -11.46
N ILE A 62 6.69 2.05 -12.09
CA ILE A 62 6.56 2.12 -13.56
C ILE A 62 6.95 3.50 -14.08
N ALA A 63 6.51 4.58 -13.43
CA ALA A 63 6.87 5.95 -13.82
C ALA A 63 8.38 6.19 -13.74
N ARG A 64 9.02 5.74 -12.65
CA ARG A 64 10.47 5.87 -12.45
C ARG A 64 11.29 5.09 -13.47
N ILE A 65 10.93 3.83 -13.70
CA ILE A 65 11.58 2.99 -14.72
C ILE A 65 11.40 3.63 -16.10
N ASN A 66 10.18 4.09 -16.43
CA ASN A 66 9.90 4.70 -17.73
C ASN A 66 10.72 5.98 -17.94
N ALA A 67 10.91 6.81 -16.92
CA ALA A 67 11.77 7.98 -17.00
C ALA A 67 13.22 7.59 -17.37
N GLY A 68 13.84 6.67 -16.60
CA GLY A 68 15.21 6.24 -16.87
C GLY A 68 15.40 5.52 -18.20
N VAL A 69 14.43 4.73 -18.65
CA VAL A 69 14.53 4.02 -19.94
C VAL A 69 14.36 4.97 -21.12
N ARG A 70 13.56 6.02 -20.98
CA ARG A 70 13.37 7.03 -22.04
C ARG A 70 14.65 7.83 -22.30
N GLU A 71 15.47 8.08 -21.32
CA GLU A 71 16.79 8.70 -21.48
C GLU A 71 17.70 7.85 -22.40
N LEU A 72 17.49 6.53 -22.38
CA LEU A 72 18.21 5.58 -23.24
C LEU A 72 17.51 5.32 -24.60
N GLY A 73 16.45 6.07 -24.93
CA GLY A 73 15.72 5.96 -26.19
C GLY A 73 14.78 4.75 -26.31
N VAL A 74 14.54 4.03 -25.21
CA VAL A 74 13.69 2.82 -25.17
C VAL A 74 12.38 3.11 -24.45
N SER A 75 11.28 2.45 -24.83
CA SER A 75 10.02 2.54 -24.10
C SER A 75 9.92 1.48 -23.00
N TYR A 76 9.12 1.79 -21.97
CA TYR A 76 8.88 0.86 -20.84
C TYR A 76 8.35 -0.51 -21.32
N SER A 77 7.43 -0.53 -22.26
CA SER A 77 6.83 -1.76 -22.80
C SER A 77 7.85 -2.64 -23.53
N VAL A 78 8.73 -2.02 -24.30
CA VAL A 78 9.84 -2.71 -24.96
C VAL A 78 10.79 -3.31 -23.96
N LEU A 79 11.20 -2.54 -22.92
CA LEU A 79 12.06 -3.07 -21.86
C LEU A 79 11.46 -4.29 -21.16
N ILE A 80 10.20 -4.21 -20.72
CA ILE A 80 9.54 -5.31 -20.02
C ILE A 80 9.42 -6.57 -20.90
N ASN A 81 9.10 -6.38 -22.18
CA ASN A 81 9.04 -7.50 -23.13
C ASN A 81 10.43 -8.13 -23.34
N SER A 82 11.47 -7.31 -23.46
CA SER A 82 12.86 -7.77 -23.64
C SER A 82 13.37 -8.53 -22.39
N LEU A 83 13.07 -8.02 -21.19
CA LEU A 83 13.41 -8.72 -19.94
C LEU A 83 12.71 -10.08 -19.86
N ALA A 84 11.42 -10.14 -20.24
CA ALA A 84 10.67 -11.39 -20.25
C ALA A 84 11.23 -12.40 -21.28
N LYS A 85 11.58 -11.95 -22.49
CA LYS A 85 12.18 -12.81 -23.53
C LYS A 85 13.54 -13.38 -23.12
N LYS A 86 14.31 -12.64 -22.33
CA LYS A 86 15.64 -13.06 -21.85
C LYS A 86 15.58 -13.75 -20.48
N GLU A 87 14.38 -14.01 -19.97
CA GLU A 87 14.14 -14.67 -18.66
C GLU A 87 14.86 -13.96 -17.49
N ILE A 88 15.02 -12.63 -17.60
CA ILE A 88 15.61 -11.81 -16.53
C ILE A 88 14.51 -11.50 -15.51
N ALA A 89 14.51 -12.25 -14.41
CA ALA A 89 13.50 -12.16 -13.33
C ALA A 89 13.80 -11.01 -12.36
N LEU A 90 13.72 -9.76 -12.81
CA LEU A 90 13.81 -8.57 -11.96
C LEU A 90 12.42 -7.96 -11.77
N ASP A 91 12.06 -7.69 -10.50
CA ASP A 91 10.80 -7.05 -10.21
C ASP A 91 10.87 -5.52 -10.42
N ARG A 92 9.70 -4.88 -10.53
CA ARG A 92 9.59 -3.44 -10.79
C ARG A 92 10.12 -2.60 -9.65
N LYS A 93 10.04 -3.08 -8.41
CA LYS A 93 10.58 -2.37 -7.25
C LYS A 93 12.10 -2.29 -7.36
N ILE A 94 12.77 -3.42 -7.56
CA ILE A 94 14.23 -3.49 -7.69
C ILE A 94 14.70 -2.64 -8.88
N LEU A 95 14.06 -2.76 -10.05
CA LEU A 95 14.40 -1.94 -11.22
C LEU A 95 14.23 -0.43 -10.95
N SER A 96 13.18 -0.04 -10.24
CA SER A 96 12.95 1.35 -9.85
C SER A 96 13.99 1.87 -8.87
N ASP A 97 14.40 1.05 -7.91
CA ASP A 97 15.40 1.40 -6.91
C ASP A 97 16.79 1.54 -7.56
N ILE A 98 17.16 0.62 -8.47
CA ILE A 98 18.41 0.70 -9.24
C ILE A 98 18.41 1.93 -10.15
N ALA A 99 17.31 2.25 -10.82
CA ALA A 99 17.21 3.42 -11.69
C ALA A 99 17.45 4.75 -10.96
N ILE A 100 17.23 4.80 -9.64
CA ILE A 100 17.49 6.00 -8.83
C ILE A 100 18.88 5.98 -8.21
N SER A 101 19.28 4.84 -7.64
CA SER A 101 20.50 4.73 -6.84
C SER A 101 21.75 4.47 -7.68
N ASP A 102 21.63 3.75 -8.80
CA ASP A 102 22.75 3.35 -9.65
C ASP A 102 22.33 3.30 -11.13
N ASN A 103 22.35 4.47 -11.75
CA ASN A 103 21.99 4.61 -13.17
C ASN A 103 22.93 3.82 -14.09
N ALA A 104 24.21 3.69 -13.73
CA ALA A 104 25.19 2.95 -14.53
C ALA A 104 24.85 1.44 -14.59
N THR A 105 24.45 0.86 -13.48
CA THR A 105 23.96 -0.53 -13.47
C THR A 105 22.63 -0.67 -14.19
N PHE A 106 21.73 0.31 -14.05
CA PHE A 106 20.44 0.33 -14.78
C PHE A 106 20.66 0.32 -16.30
N GLU A 107 21.55 1.17 -16.81
CA GLU A 107 21.90 1.18 -18.24
C GLU A 107 22.45 -0.16 -18.73
N LYS A 108 23.34 -0.81 -17.96
CA LYS A 108 23.84 -2.14 -18.30
C LYS A 108 22.73 -3.18 -18.40
N ILE A 109 21.77 -3.14 -17.49
CA ILE A 109 20.59 -4.03 -17.51
C ILE A 109 19.76 -3.77 -18.77
N VAL A 110 19.46 -2.51 -19.08
CA VAL A 110 18.68 -2.13 -20.28
C VAL A 110 19.40 -2.56 -21.54
N LYS A 111 20.68 -2.25 -21.69
CA LYS A 111 21.50 -2.68 -22.85
C LYS A 111 21.51 -4.19 -23.01
N LYS A 112 21.74 -4.93 -21.92
CA LYS A 112 21.70 -6.41 -21.94
C LYS A 112 20.33 -6.97 -22.29
N ALA A 113 19.25 -6.30 -21.90
CA ALA A 113 17.89 -6.71 -22.20
C ALA A 113 17.52 -6.41 -23.67
N THR A 114 18.00 -5.33 -24.25
CA THR A 114 17.62 -4.86 -25.60
C THR A 114 18.56 -5.33 -26.71
N SER A 115 19.79 -5.72 -26.38
CA SER A 115 20.69 -6.40 -27.33
C SER A 115 20.24 -7.82 -27.62
#